data_0f4c0260d3f89d78937e9aac567301c2
#
_entry.id   0f4c0260d3f89d78937e9aac567301c2
#
_cell.length_a   1.000
_cell.length_b   1.000
_cell.length_c   1.000
_cell.angle_alpha   90.00
_cell.angle_beta   90.00
_cell.angle_gamma   90.00
#
_symmetry.space_group_name_H-M   'P 1'
#
loop_
_entity.id
_entity.type
_entity.pdbx_description
1 polymer ?
#
loop_
_entity_poly.entity_id
_entity_poly.type
_entity_poly.pdbx_seq_one_letter_code
_entity_poly.pdbx_strand_id
1 'polypeptide(L)'
;MPKPLIIFDVDGTLIGGESYDWAAFDDAFKAFSSFNFPSGFFDVVAEVTGQAIVRRALPDLDDQTISRAIETISAGYAARLAVDISAHPEAFDATPGAIDLIGQLTAEGYTCAIATGDWFSSIEQKLNAAKIPWQGLPMATCSDRLTRAEIISLAAERAGRPIHEAIYIGDGTWDLRATQSLNIPFIGCGKNIDRLKAAGARFAVPDLKPDRFFTALTQLNQI
;
A
#
# COMPACT_ATOMS: atom_id res chain seq x y z
N MET A 1 -22.15 17.43 5.93
CA MET A 1 -20.95 17.51 5.05
C MET A 1 -20.87 16.20 4.27
N PRO A 2 -20.38 16.19 3.05
CA PRO A 2 -20.16 14.94 2.33
C PRO A 2 -19.17 14.06 3.11
N LYS A 3 -19.35 12.73 3.05
CA LYS A 3 -18.43 11.79 3.69
C LYS A 3 -17.07 11.84 2.99
N PRO A 4 -15.95 11.73 3.72
CA PRO A 4 -14.61 11.73 3.11
C PRO A 4 -14.41 10.52 2.19
N LEU A 5 -13.47 10.64 1.26
CA LEU A 5 -12.91 9.50 0.53
C LEU A 5 -11.97 8.74 1.46
N ILE A 6 -12.13 7.42 1.55
CA ILE A 6 -11.23 6.55 2.32
C ILE A 6 -10.32 5.81 1.35
N ILE A 7 -9.02 6.05 1.42
CA ILE A 7 -8.03 5.40 0.57
C ILE A 7 -7.20 4.44 1.42
N PHE A 8 -7.12 3.20 1.01
CA PHE A 8 -6.37 2.15 1.71
C PHE A 8 -5.07 1.81 0.98
N ASP A 9 -3.98 1.70 1.71
CA ASP A 9 -2.85 0.87 1.31
C ASP A 9 -3.22 -0.62 1.39
N VAL A 10 -2.36 -1.49 0.88
CA VAL A 10 -2.64 -2.93 0.83
C VAL A 10 -1.75 -3.71 1.79
N ASP A 11 -0.45 -3.76 1.54
CA ASP A 11 0.48 -4.61 2.27
C ASP A 11 0.71 -4.08 3.70
N GLY A 12 0.50 -4.94 4.71
CA GLY A 12 0.54 -4.53 6.12
C GLY A 12 -0.69 -3.75 6.59
N THR A 13 -1.57 -3.34 5.67
CA THR A 13 -2.79 -2.56 5.93
C THR A 13 -4.05 -3.39 5.72
N LEU A 14 -4.41 -3.69 4.48
CA LEU A 14 -5.58 -4.55 4.17
C LEU A 14 -5.28 -6.03 4.33
N ILE A 15 -4.04 -6.44 4.09
CA ILE A 15 -3.60 -7.84 4.10
C ILE A 15 -2.28 -7.99 4.85
N GLY A 16 -2.02 -9.23 5.32
CA GLY A 16 -0.72 -9.67 5.82
C GLY A 16 0.23 -10.13 4.69
N GLY A 17 1.26 -10.91 5.04
CA GLY A 17 2.15 -11.56 4.07
C GLY A 17 3.45 -10.82 3.79
N GLU A 18 3.76 -9.74 4.51
CA GLU A 18 4.89 -8.83 4.22
C GLU A 18 6.26 -9.55 4.13
N SER A 19 6.44 -10.67 4.87
CA SER A 19 7.69 -11.43 4.81
C SER A 19 7.82 -12.25 3.53
N TYR A 20 6.73 -12.83 3.04
CA TYR A 20 6.68 -13.54 1.75
C TYR A 20 6.78 -12.56 0.59
N ASP A 21 6.08 -11.46 0.71
CA ASP A 21 6.10 -10.36 -0.23
C ASP A 21 7.52 -9.86 -0.49
N TRP A 22 8.24 -9.53 0.58
CA TRP A 22 9.62 -9.11 0.49
C TRP A 22 10.53 -10.20 -0.08
N ALA A 23 10.38 -11.46 0.35
CA ALA A 23 11.19 -12.57 -0.14
C ALA A 23 10.98 -12.80 -1.65
N ALA A 24 9.74 -12.74 -2.12
CA ALA A 24 9.41 -12.88 -3.54
C ALA A 24 10.02 -11.75 -4.38
N PHE A 25 9.97 -10.50 -3.87
CA PHE A 25 10.58 -9.35 -4.53
C PHE A 25 12.11 -9.47 -4.57
N ASP A 26 12.76 -9.80 -3.46
CA ASP A 26 14.21 -9.94 -3.37
C ASP A 26 14.73 -11.07 -4.27
N ASP A 27 14.03 -12.22 -4.32
CA ASP A 27 14.35 -13.33 -5.22
C ASP A 27 14.25 -12.90 -6.71
N ALA A 28 13.18 -12.20 -7.08
CA ALA A 28 13.01 -11.71 -8.45
C ALA A 28 14.07 -10.66 -8.82
N PHE A 29 14.42 -9.80 -7.86
CA PHE A 29 15.47 -8.80 -8.05
C PHE A 29 16.84 -9.46 -8.24
N LYS A 30 17.20 -10.44 -7.41
CA LYS A 30 18.46 -11.20 -7.49
C LYS A 30 18.57 -12.01 -8.77
N ALA A 31 17.47 -12.50 -9.32
CA ALA A 31 17.45 -13.16 -10.61
C ALA A 31 17.82 -12.22 -11.79
N PHE A 32 17.53 -10.91 -11.63
CA PHE A 32 17.89 -9.89 -12.62
C PHE A 32 19.27 -9.27 -12.37
N SER A 33 19.64 -9.04 -11.12
CA SER A 33 20.84 -8.27 -10.73
C SER A 33 21.56 -8.92 -9.56
N SER A 34 22.87 -8.77 -9.50
CA SER A 34 23.69 -9.17 -8.33
C SER A 34 23.61 -8.18 -7.16
N PHE A 35 22.78 -7.14 -7.24
CA PHE A 35 22.59 -6.18 -6.17
C PHE A 35 21.99 -6.86 -4.93
N ASN A 36 22.56 -6.56 -3.77
CA ASN A 36 22.01 -6.99 -2.50
C ASN A 36 21.53 -5.77 -1.71
N PHE A 37 20.29 -5.80 -1.25
CA PHE A 37 19.72 -4.73 -0.47
C PHE A 37 20.45 -4.63 0.89
N PRO A 38 21.12 -3.51 1.19
CA PRO A 38 21.78 -3.35 2.48
C PRO A 38 20.75 -3.26 3.61
N SER A 39 21.16 -3.66 4.82
CA SER A 39 20.36 -3.44 6.03
C SER A 39 20.01 -1.97 6.16
N GLY A 40 18.73 -1.67 6.48
CA GLY A 40 18.24 -0.29 6.59
C GLY A 40 18.02 0.42 5.25
N PHE A 41 18.05 -0.27 4.12
CA PHE A 41 17.80 0.33 2.80
C PHE A 41 16.48 1.14 2.81
N PHE A 42 15.41 0.59 3.35
CA PHE A 42 14.10 1.26 3.41
C PHE A 42 14.02 2.42 4.41
N ASP A 43 14.97 2.55 5.32
CA ASP A 43 15.02 3.67 6.26
C ASP A 43 15.53 4.96 5.60
N VAL A 44 16.29 4.81 4.51
CA VAL A 44 16.93 5.94 3.81
C VAL A 44 16.35 6.24 2.42
N VAL A 45 15.50 5.37 1.87
CA VAL A 45 14.84 5.67 0.60
C VAL A 45 13.66 6.59 0.81
N ALA A 46 13.55 7.60 -0.05
CA ALA A 46 12.44 8.55 0.00
C ALA A 46 11.12 7.90 -0.41
N GLU A 47 11.16 7.11 -1.48
CA GLU A 47 9.98 6.46 -2.08
C GLU A 47 10.07 4.94 -1.94
N VAL A 48 9.06 4.34 -1.33
CA VAL A 48 8.91 2.89 -1.18
C VAL A 48 7.76 2.44 -2.09
N THR A 49 8.08 2.37 -3.39
CA THR A 49 7.26 1.77 -4.43
C THR A 49 8.11 0.82 -5.25
N GLY A 50 7.55 -0.24 -5.81
CA GLY A 50 8.32 -1.23 -6.57
C GLY A 50 9.20 -0.61 -7.64
N GLN A 51 8.66 0.32 -8.44
CA GLN A 51 9.43 1.02 -9.48
C GLN A 51 10.55 1.90 -8.89
N ALA A 52 10.28 2.64 -7.82
CA ALA A 52 11.25 3.54 -7.21
C ALA A 52 12.40 2.76 -6.56
N ILE A 53 12.10 1.60 -5.94
CA ILE A 53 13.10 0.70 -5.37
C ILE A 53 14.04 0.18 -6.45
N VAL A 54 13.49 -0.30 -7.60
CA VAL A 54 14.30 -0.79 -8.73
C VAL A 54 15.21 0.33 -9.26
N ARG A 55 14.67 1.52 -9.50
CA ARG A 55 15.44 2.68 -9.99
C ARG A 55 16.54 3.08 -9.00
N ARG A 56 16.25 3.07 -7.71
CA ARG A 56 17.22 3.42 -6.66
C ARG A 56 18.33 2.40 -6.51
N ALA A 57 18.03 1.12 -6.69
CA ALA A 57 19.01 0.03 -6.59
C ALA A 57 19.90 -0.08 -7.83
N LEU A 58 19.45 0.40 -8.99
CA LEU A 58 20.13 0.31 -10.29
C LEU A 58 20.34 1.70 -10.93
N PRO A 59 21.04 2.62 -10.25
CA PRO A 59 21.09 4.04 -10.66
C PRO A 59 21.88 4.29 -11.95
N ASP A 60 22.75 3.35 -12.34
CA ASP A 60 23.65 3.49 -13.49
C ASP A 60 23.02 2.98 -14.81
N LEU A 61 21.81 2.40 -14.74
CA LEU A 61 21.11 1.93 -15.94
C LEU A 61 20.43 3.09 -16.68
N ASP A 62 20.50 3.05 -18.01
CA ASP A 62 19.70 3.95 -18.86
C ASP A 62 18.20 3.67 -18.77
N ASP A 63 17.37 4.61 -19.22
CA ASP A 63 15.92 4.53 -19.13
C ASP A 63 15.31 3.30 -19.83
N GLN A 64 15.90 2.83 -20.93
CA GLN A 64 15.42 1.66 -21.63
C GLN A 64 15.73 0.38 -20.86
N THR A 65 16.92 0.29 -20.30
CA THR A 65 17.38 -0.86 -19.52
C THR A 65 16.63 -0.90 -18.18
N ILE A 66 16.41 0.24 -17.52
CA ILE A 66 15.63 0.29 -16.28
C ILE A 66 14.16 -0.10 -16.50
N SER A 67 13.57 0.27 -17.64
CA SER A 67 12.21 -0.15 -17.99
C SER A 67 12.10 -1.66 -18.14
N ARG A 68 13.06 -2.30 -18.84
CA ARG A 68 13.13 -3.76 -18.95
C ARG A 68 13.39 -4.44 -17.61
N ALA A 69 14.21 -3.83 -16.75
CA ALA A 69 14.44 -4.33 -15.39
C ALA A 69 13.15 -4.36 -14.59
N ILE A 70 12.37 -3.26 -14.62
CA ILE A 70 11.08 -3.14 -13.94
C ILE A 70 10.11 -4.22 -14.45
N GLU A 71 9.98 -4.38 -15.76
CA GLU A 71 9.11 -5.40 -16.37
C GLU A 71 9.53 -6.82 -15.95
N THR A 72 10.82 -7.13 -16.02
CA THR A 72 11.33 -8.47 -15.70
C THR A 72 11.19 -8.78 -14.21
N ILE A 73 11.55 -7.83 -13.34
CA ILE A 73 11.46 -7.99 -11.89
C ILE A 73 10.00 -8.10 -11.44
N SER A 74 9.11 -7.23 -11.93
CA SER A 74 7.69 -7.29 -11.58
C SER A 74 7.02 -8.59 -12.02
N ALA A 75 7.37 -9.11 -13.21
CA ALA A 75 6.86 -10.39 -13.69
C ALA A 75 7.39 -11.57 -12.85
N GLY A 76 8.69 -11.58 -12.54
CA GLY A 76 9.30 -12.61 -11.68
C GLY A 76 8.72 -12.59 -10.27
N TYR A 77 8.55 -11.41 -9.69
CA TYR A 77 7.91 -11.20 -8.40
C TYR A 77 6.47 -11.73 -8.38
N ALA A 78 5.64 -11.34 -9.35
CA ALA A 78 4.26 -11.81 -9.43
C ALA A 78 4.18 -13.35 -9.59
N ALA A 79 5.09 -13.94 -10.36
CA ALA A 79 5.15 -15.40 -10.54
C ALA A 79 5.56 -16.12 -9.25
N ARG A 80 6.54 -15.59 -8.52
CA ARG A 80 6.96 -16.16 -7.23
C ARG A 80 5.87 -16.02 -6.19
N LEU A 81 5.24 -14.87 -6.12
CA LEU A 81 4.15 -14.59 -5.20
C LEU A 81 2.96 -15.56 -5.40
N ALA A 82 2.63 -15.90 -6.65
CA ALA A 82 1.60 -16.91 -6.95
C ALA A 82 1.92 -18.29 -6.31
N VAL A 83 3.19 -18.67 -6.31
CA VAL A 83 3.65 -19.92 -5.67
C VAL A 83 3.50 -19.82 -4.14
N ASP A 84 3.95 -18.71 -3.55
CA ASP A 84 3.90 -18.52 -2.10
C ASP A 84 2.46 -18.40 -1.59
N ILE A 85 1.57 -17.70 -2.29
CA ILE A 85 0.13 -17.63 -1.99
C ILE A 85 -0.50 -19.04 -2.05
N SER A 86 -0.15 -19.85 -3.05
CA SER A 86 -0.67 -21.22 -3.17
C SER A 86 -0.18 -22.14 -2.06
N ALA A 87 1.07 -21.97 -1.61
CA ALA A 87 1.69 -22.79 -0.58
C ALA A 87 1.30 -22.36 0.84
N HIS A 88 1.08 -21.07 1.06
CA HIS A 88 0.86 -20.45 2.36
C HIS A 88 -0.29 -19.42 2.31
N PRO A 89 -1.52 -19.82 1.90
CA PRO A 89 -2.63 -18.88 1.72
C PRO A 89 -2.97 -18.11 3.02
N GLU A 90 -2.80 -18.73 4.18
CA GLU A 90 -3.05 -18.13 5.49
C GLU A 90 -2.12 -16.94 5.82
N ALA A 91 -0.94 -16.88 5.20
CA ALA A 91 -0.02 -15.76 5.39
C ALA A 91 -0.55 -14.46 4.78
N PHE A 92 -1.39 -14.58 3.74
CA PHE A 92 -1.99 -13.48 3.00
C PHE A 92 -3.43 -13.18 3.43
N ASP A 93 -3.82 -13.60 4.63
CA ASP A 93 -5.15 -13.32 5.15
C ASP A 93 -5.39 -11.81 5.30
N ALA A 94 -6.66 -11.43 5.18
CA ALA A 94 -7.08 -10.07 5.43
C ALA A 94 -6.73 -9.63 6.86
N THR A 95 -6.28 -8.39 6.99
CA THR A 95 -6.13 -7.77 8.31
C THR A 95 -7.47 -7.84 9.06
N PRO A 96 -7.46 -8.18 10.37
CA PRO A 96 -8.68 -8.32 11.13
C PRO A 96 -9.61 -7.12 11.00
N GLY A 97 -10.82 -7.36 10.49
CA GLY A 97 -11.85 -6.35 10.28
C GLY A 97 -11.80 -5.64 8.91
N ALA A 98 -10.79 -5.87 8.06
CA ALA A 98 -10.66 -5.16 6.77
C ALA A 98 -11.88 -5.36 5.85
N ILE A 99 -12.35 -6.61 5.72
CA ILE A 99 -13.51 -6.95 4.87
C ILE A 99 -14.78 -6.27 5.42
N ASP A 100 -15.01 -6.40 6.73
CA ASP A 100 -16.18 -5.84 7.40
C ASP A 100 -16.18 -4.30 7.31
N LEU A 101 -15.01 -3.67 7.49
CA LEU A 101 -14.86 -2.23 7.40
C LEU A 101 -15.19 -1.70 6.02
N ILE A 102 -14.64 -2.30 4.95
CA ILE A 102 -14.95 -1.90 3.57
C ILE A 102 -16.46 -2.04 3.30
N GLY A 103 -17.05 -3.16 3.72
CA GLY A 103 -18.49 -3.40 3.59
C GLY A 103 -19.32 -2.36 4.33
N GLN A 104 -19.00 -2.06 5.58
CA GLN A 104 -19.71 -1.06 6.38
C GLN A 104 -19.54 0.35 5.83
N LEU A 105 -18.31 0.76 5.45
CA LEU A 105 -18.08 2.06 4.83
C LEU A 105 -18.90 2.24 3.57
N THR A 106 -18.92 1.22 2.70
CA THR A 106 -19.72 1.24 1.46
C THR A 106 -21.22 1.34 1.75
N ALA A 107 -21.74 0.54 2.69
CA ALA A 107 -23.14 0.56 3.10
C ALA A 107 -23.56 1.92 3.71
N GLU A 108 -22.64 2.57 4.40
CA GLU A 108 -22.85 3.90 4.94
C GLU A 108 -22.65 5.02 3.90
N GLY A 109 -22.31 4.71 2.65
CA GLY A 109 -22.15 5.69 1.56
C GLY A 109 -20.83 6.46 1.57
N TYR A 110 -19.76 5.89 2.16
CA TYR A 110 -18.41 6.36 1.92
C TYR A 110 -17.93 5.89 0.55
N THR A 111 -17.10 6.69 -0.09
CA THR A 111 -16.32 6.25 -1.25
C THR A 111 -15.02 5.63 -0.73
N CYS A 112 -14.71 4.40 -1.17
CA CYS A 112 -13.46 3.72 -0.86
C CYS A 112 -12.61 3.61 -2.12
N ALA A 113 -11.28 3.68 -1.97
CA ALA A 113 -10.30 3.48 -3.03
C ALA A 113 -9.06 2.77 -2.49
N ILE A 114 -8.22 2.26 -3.39
CA ILE A 114 -6.95 1.59 -3.06
C ILE A 114 -5.80 2.36 -3.71
N ALA A 115 -4.72 2.58 -2.95
CA ALA A 115 -3.49 3.18 -3.46
C ALA A 115 -2.29 2.48 -2.84
N THR A 116 -1.52 1.76 -3.65
CA THR A 116 -0.41 0.92 -3.18
C THR A 116 0.87 1.13 -3.97
N GLY A 117 2.02 0.99 -3.29
CA GLY A 117 3.34 1.05 -3.91
C GLY A 117 3.76 -0.20 -4.66
N ASP A 118 2.93 -1.23 -4.70
CA ASP A 118 3.18 -2.46 -5.42
C ASP A 118 2.63 -2.42 -6.85
N TRP A 119 2.97 -3.42 -7.69
CA TRP A 119 2.46 -3.55 -9.05
C TRP A 119 1.05 -4.16 -9.09
N PHE A 120 0.27 -3.78 -10.10
CA PHE A 120 -1.09 -4.26 -10.24
C PHE A 120 -1.19 -5.80 -10.28
N SER A 121 -0.27 -6.47 -10.99
CA SER A 121 -0.27 -7.93 -11.15
C SER A 121 -0.09 -8.70 -9.85
N SER A 122 0.66 -8.17 -8.90
CA SER A 122 0.85 -8.75 -7.57
C SER A 122 -0.31 -8.42 -6.64
N ILE A 123 -0.77 -7.17 -6.65
CA ILE A 123 -1.88 -6.72 -5.82
C ILE A 123 -3.18 -7.47 -6.11
N GLU A 124 -3.50 -7.69 -7.39
CA GLU A 124 -4.68 -8.47 -7.77
C GLU A 124 -4.67 -9.88 -7.15
N GLN A 125 -3.51 -10.56 -7.19
CA GLN A 125 -3.36 -11.88 -6.60
C GLN A 125 -3.55 -11.86 -5.07
N LYS A 126 -2.91 -10.91 -4.39
CA LYS A 126 -2.97 -10.75 -2.94
C LYS A 126 -4.38 -10.43 -2.46
N LEU A 127 -5.05 -9.46 -3.08
CA LEU A 127 -6.42 -9.08 -2.72
C LEU A 127 -7.41 -10.21 -2.94
N ASN A 128 -7.24 -11.01 -4.02
CA ASN A 128 -8.06 -12.18 -4.27
C ASN A 128 -7.81 -13.30 -3.23
N ALA A 129 -6.56 -13.56 -2.87
CA ALA A 129 -6.21 -14.54 -1.82
C ALA A 129 -6.82 -14.16 -0.47
N ALA A 130 -6.71 -12.89 -0.09
CA ALA A 130 -7.28 -12.34 1.15
C ALA A 130 -8.81 -12.15 1.10
N LYS A 131 -9.46 -12.40 -0.04
CA LYS A 131 -10.92 -12.20 -0.25
C LYS A 131 -11.37 -10.77 0.04
N ILE A 132 -10.50 -9.78 -0.16
CA ILE A 132 -10.89 -8.38 -0.06
C ILE A 132 -11.88 -8.04 -1.19
N PRO A 133 -13.01 -7.38 -0.90
CA PRO A 133 -13.98 -6.99 -1.94
C PRO A 133 -13.50 -5.75 -2.71
N TRP A 134 -12.45 -5.91 -3.51
CA TRP A 134 -11.78 -4.82 -4.22
C TRP A 134 -12.36 -4.53 -5.61
N GLN A 135 -13.08 -5.48 -6.20
CA GLN A 135 -13.68 -5.34 -7.53
C GLN A 135 -14.67 -4.16 -7.53
N GLY A 136 -14.41 -3.20 -8.42
CA GLY A 136 -15.20 -1.97 -8.50
C GLY A 136 -14.71 -0.83 -7.61
N LEU A 137 -13.73 -1.05 -6.73
CA LEU A 137 -13.05 0.04 -6.05
C LEU A 137 -12.06 0.72 -6.99
N PRO A 138 -12.06 2.05 -7.09
CA PRO A 138 -10.99 2.79 -7.75
C PRO A 138 -9.63 2.40 -7.15
N MET A 139 -8.67 2.08 -8.01
CA MET A 139 -7.33 1.64 -7.57
C MET A 139 -6.25 2.36 -8.37
N ALA A 140 -5.14 2.71 -7.71
CA ALA A 140 -3.90 3.14 -8.33
C ALA A 140 -2.71 2.40 -7.69
N THR A 141 -1.70 2.10 -8.50
CA THR A 141 -0.56 1.26 -8.14
C THR A 141 0.74 1.89 -8.63
N CYS A 142 1.89 1.31 -8.27
CA CYS A 142 3.15 1.75 -8.85
C CYS A 142 3.29 1.42 -10.35
N SER A 143 2.40 0.61 -10.92
CA SER A 143 2.32 0.45 -12.38
C SER A 143 1.84 1.73 -13.07
N ASP A 144 1.13 2.59 -12.37
CA ASP A 144 0.56 3.83 -12.89
C ASP A 144 1.46 5.05 -12.66
N ARG A 145 2.08 5.15 -11.47
CA ARG A 145 2.88 6.30 -11.02
C ARG A 145 4.09 5.86 -10.22
N LEU A 146 5.12 6.71 -10.19
CA LEU A 146 6.38 6.42 -9.53
C LEU A 146 6.33 6.66 -8.01
N THR A 147 5.76 7.78 -7.58
CA THR A 147 5.78 8.19 -6.17
C THR A 147 4.48 7.84 -5.45
N ARG A 148 4.57 7.56 -4.16
CA ARG A 148 3.41 7.25 -3.31
C ARG A 148 2.37 8.38 -3.36
N ALA A 149 2.80 9.62 -3.31
CA ALA A 149 1.91 10.77 -3.37
C ALA A 149 1.13 10.86 -4.69
N GLU A 150 1.79 10.59 -5.83
CA GLU A 150 1.13 10.55 -7.14
C GLU A 150 0.13 9.39 -7.24
N ILE A 151 0.46 8.22 -6.66
CA ILE A 151 -0.43 7.05 -6.62
C ILE A 151 -1.69 7.38 -5.81
N ILE A 152 -1.55 7.97 -4.62
CA ILE A 152 -2.68 8.39 -3.77
C ILE A 152 -3.55 9.41 -4.51
N SER A 153 -2.93 10.40 -5.15
CA SER A 153 -3.65 11.42 -5.93
C SER A 153 -4.43 10.82 -7.09
N LEU A 154 -3.84 9.87 -7.81
CA LEU A 154 -4.50 9.17 -8.92
C LEU A 154 -5.66 8.29 -8.43
N ALA A 155 -5.55 7.65 -7.27
CA ALA A 155 -6.66 6.90 -6.68
C ALA A 155 -7.85 7.81 -6.36
N ALA A 156 -7.60 9.02 -5.84
CA ALA A 156 -8.65 10.00 -5.60
C ALA A 156 -9.28 10.50 -6.92
N GLU A 157 -8.48 10.76 -7.94
CA GLU A 157 -8.95 11.13 -9.28
C GLU A 157 -9.85 10.04 -9.87
N ARG A 158 -9.43 8.76 -9.82
CA ARG A 158 -10.22 7.60 -10.27
C ARG A 158 -11.51 7.41 -9.50
N ALA A 159 -11.52 7.84 -8.23
CA ALA A 159 -12.72 7.86 -7.39
C ALA A 159 -13.65 9.04 -7.68
N GLY A 160 -13.27 9.96 -8.57
CA GLY A 160 -14.02 11.18 -8.87
C GLY A 160 -14.10 12.15 -7.68
N ARG A 161 -13.11 12.12 -6.78
CA ARG A 161 -13.09 12.91 -5.55
C ARG A 161 -11.85 13.79 -5.47
N PRO A 162 -11.97 15.02 -4.98
CA PRO A 162 -10.81 15.87 -4.75
C PRO A 162 -9.94 15.31 -3.63
N ILE A 163 -8.61 15.37 -3.82
CA ILE A 163 -7.64 14.79 -2.87
C ILE A 163 -7.76 15.34 -1.45
N HIS A 164 -8.13 16.61 -1.29
CA HIS A 164 -8.27 17.24 0.03
C HIS A 164 -9.46 16.70 0.85
N GLU A 165 -10.35 15.91 0.24
CA GLU A 165 -11.43 15.19 0.93
C GLU A 165 -11.03 13.77 1.33
N ALA A 166 -9.80 13.35 1.02
CA ALA A 166 -9.33 12.00 1.29
C ALA A 166 -8.75 11.87 2.70
N ILE A 167 -8.94 10.67 3.27
CA ILE A 167 -8.22 10.15 4.43
C ILE A 167 -7.50 8.90 3.97
N TYR A 168 -6.21 8.80 4.23
CA TYR A 168 -5.40 7.65 3.84
C TYR A 168 -5.11 6.75 5.04
N ILE A 169 -5.23 5.45 4.83
CA ILE A 169 -4.93 4.42 5.81
C ILE A 169 -3.71 3.62 5.32
N GLY A 170 -2.66 3.51 6.14
CA GLY A 170 -1.44 2.80 5.79
C GLY A 170 -0.62 2.38 7.01
N ASP A 171 0.36 1.49 6.80
CA ASP A 171 1.21 0.94 7.86
C ASP A 171 2.64 1.50 7.85
N GLY A 172 3.03 2.20 6.78
CA GLY A 172 4.38 2.66 6.53
C GLY A 172 4.63 4.12 6.89
N THR A 173 5.87 4.43 7.32
CA THR A 173 6.31 5.82 7.48
C THR A 173 6.39 6.57 6.14
N TRP A 174 6.53 5.86 5.04
CA TRP A 174 6.43 6.40 3.68
C TRP A 174 5.03 6.88 3.35
N ASP A 175 4.00 6.18 3.82
CA ASP A 175 2.59 6.59 3.67
C ASP A 175 2.34 7.90 4.43
N LEU A 176 2.80 7.96 5.68
CA LEU A 176 2.71 9.18 6.48
C LEU A 176 3.42 10.36 5.79
N ARG A 177 4.63 10.16 5.23
CA ARG A 177 5.32 11.21 4.47
C ARG A 177 4.55 11.66 3.24
N ALA A 178 4.00 10.69 2.48
CA ALA A 178 3.20 11.00 1.30
C ALA A 178 1.94 11.82 1.65
N THR A 179 1.22 11.42 2.70
CA THR A 179 0.03 12.15 3.17
C THR A 179 0.35 13.54 3.69
N GLN A 180 1.49 13.71 4.38
CA GLN A 180 1.99 15.02 4.80
C GLN A 180 2.28 15.92 3.60
N SER A 181 2.92 15.40 2.54
CA SER A 181 3.18 16.17 1.32
C SER A 181 1.91 16.57 0.57
N LEU A 182 0.86 15.77 0.66
CA LEU A 182 -0.46 16.04 0.07
C LEU A 182 -1.36 16.88 0.99
N ASN A 183 -0.93 17.13 2.22
CA ASN A 183 -1.71 17.81 3.26
C ASN A 183 -3.10 17.14 3.48
N ILE A 184 -3.11 15.81 3.56
CA ILE A 184 -4.31 15.02 3.85
C ILE A 184 -4.16 14.24 5.16
N PRO A 185 -5.27 13.94 5.86
CA PRO A 185 -5.26 13.15 7.07
C PRO A 185 -4.74 11.71 6.84
N PHE A 186 -4.05 11.17 7.87
CA PHE A 186 -3.52 9.83 7.92
C PHE A 186 -4.00 9.08 9.16
N ILE A 187 -4.42 7.83 9.00
CA ILE A 187 -4.66 6.88 10.08
C ILE A 187 -3.68 5.71 9.88
N GLY A 188 -2.75 5.55 10.79
CA GLY A 188 -1.84 4.41 10.81
C GLY A 188 -2.58 3.11 11.13
N CYS A 189 -2.16 1.99 10.52
CA CYS A 189 -2.71 0.67 10.80
C CYS A 189 -1.60 -0.37 11.00
N GLY A 190 -1.93 -1.48 11.68
CA GLY A 190 -1.11 -2.68 11.71
C GLY A 190 -0.11 -2.74 12.85
N LYS A 191 1.00 -3.45 12.64
CA LYS A 191 1.96 -3.83 13.71
C LYS A 191 2.92 -2.71 14.10
N ASN A 192 3.10 -1.70 13.24
CA ASN A 192 4.15 -0.67 13.37
C ASN A 192 3.69 0.61 14.08
N ILE A 193 2.65 0.55 14.92
CA ILE A 193 2.02 1.72 15.56
C ILE A 193 3.04 2.62 16.28
N ASP A 194 3.95 2.05 17.03
CA ASP A 194 4.93 2.84 17.81
C ASP A 194 5.90 3.58 16.88
N ARG A 195 6.32 2.94 15.77
CA ARG A 195 7.15 3.57 14.75
C ARG A 195 6.39 4.70 14.03
N LEU A 196 5.12 4.48 13.71
CA LEU A 196 4.26 5.50 13.10
C LEU A 196 4.04 6.70 14.02
N LYS A 197 3.77 6.46 15.32
CA LYS A 197 3.63 7.52 16.31
C LYS A 197 4.92 8.30 16.52
N ALA A 198 6.06 7.60 16.59
CA ALA A 198 7.36 8.24 16.68
C ALA A 198 7.69 9.10 15.45
N ALA A 199 7.18 8.72 14.26
CA ALA A 199 7.29 9.49 13.03
C ALA A 199 6.27 10.64 12.92
N GLY A 200 5.35 10.78 13.90
CA GLY A 200 4.37 11.89 13.94
C GLY A 200 2.95 11.53 13.50
N ALA A 201 2.62 10.25 13.34
CA ALA A 201 1.24 9.85 13.10
C ALA A 201 0.38 10.15 14.35
N ARG A 202 -0.68 10.94 14.15
CA ARG A 202 -1.57 11.37 15.28
C ARG A 202 -2.54 10.27 15.67
N PHE A 203 -2.98 9.46 14.71
CA PHE A 203 -3.93 8.37 14.88
C PHE A 203 -3.33 7.09 14.32
N ALA A 204 -3.47 6.01 15.08
CA ALA A 204 -3.08 4.68 14.65
C ALA A 204 -3.91 3.60 15.37
N VAL A 205 -4.30 2.57 14.63
CA VAL A 205 -5.11 1.44 15.10
C VAL A 205 -4.39 0.12 14.83
N PRO A 206 -4.49 -0.88 15.71
CA PRO A 206 -3.76 -2.15 15.54
C PRO A 206 -4.36 -3.05 14.44
N ASP A 207 -5.61 -2.83 14.08
CA ASP A 207 -6.37 -3.57 13.09
C ASP A 207 -7.46 -2.69 12.48
N LEU A 208 -8.20 -3.22 11.50
CA LEU A 208 -9.26 -2.52 10.80
C LEU A 208 -10.67 -2.87 11.33
N LYS A 209 -10.81 -3.30 12.59
CA LYS A 209 -12.13 -3.52 13.17
C LYS A 209 -12.94 -2.23 13.14
N PRO A 210 -14.19 -2.27 12.65
CA PRO A 210 -14.99 -1.07 12.42
C PRO A 210 -15.10 -0.13 13.63
N ASP A 211 -15.31 -0.66 14.83
CA ASP A 211 -15.42 0.11 16.07
C ASP A 211 -14.16 0.97 16.34
N ARG A 212 -12.98 0.41 16.14
CA ARG A 212 -11.71 1.11 16.30
C ARG A 212 -11.48 2.16 15.22
N PHE A 213 -11.77 1.79 13.98
CA PHE A 213 -11.62 2.70 12.87
C PHE A 213 -12.55 3.92 13.01
N PHE A 214 -13.84 3.72 13.28
CA PHE A 214 -14.79 4.83 13.44
C PHE A 214 -14.49 5.69 14.67
N THR A 215 -13.91 5.11 15.72
CA THR A 215 -13.39 5.90 16.85
C THR A 215 -12.26 6.83 16.40
N ALA A 216 -11.27 6.31 15.67
CA ALA A 216 -10.16 7.11 15.14
C ALA A 216 -10.66 8.18 14.16
N LEU A 217 -11.59 7.82 13.27
CA LEU A 217 -12.21 8.74 12.30
C LEU A 217 -12.96 9.89 13.01
N THR A 218 -13.68 9.59 14.07
CA THR A 218 -14.41 10.60 14.86
C THR A 218 -13.43 11.57 15.53
N GLN A 219 -12.35 11.07 16.12
CA GLN A 219 -11.32 11.90 16.73
C GLN A 219 -10.60 12.78 15.71
N LEU A 220 -10.36 12.27 14.50
CA LEU A 220 -9.74 13.02 13.42
C LEU A 220 -10.59 14.21 12.98
N ASN A 221 -11.93 14.05 12.93
CA ASN A 221 -12.87 15.11 12.54
C ASN A 221 -13.10 16.20 13.62
N GLN A 222 -12.54 16.05 14.82
CA GLN A 222 -12.65 17.02 15.92
C GLN A 222 -11.51 18.05 15.93
N ILE A 223 -10.58 17.97 15.00
CA ILE A 223 -9.38 18.80 14.90
C ILE A 223 -9.47 19.75 13.72
#